data_e43e87cf4430e403283e1f58e723c2f6
#
_entry.id   e43e87cf4430e403283e1f58e723c2f6
#
_cell.length_a   1.000
_cell.length_b   1.000
_cell.length_c   1.000
_cell.angle_alpha   90.00
_cell.angle_beta   90.00
_cell.angle_gamma   90.00
#
_symmetry.space_group_name_H-M   'P 1'
#
loop_
_entity.id
_entity.type
_entity.pdbx_description
1 polymer ?
#
loop_
_entity_poly.entity_id
_entity_poly.type
_entity_poly.pdbx_seq_one_letter_code
_entity_poly.pdbx_strand_id
1 'polypeptide(L)'
;QDSLVGSEMCIRDRFDSYFNGTKYTHGTPFRRAVEENLLDPKRVVQIGIRGTQYDSEDVDFAMSVGIRIIRIEEFFKRDISDLMEEVREIIGDQETYVSYDIDFVDPTFAPGTGTPEVGGPNSFQALQVVRELKGLNIVGADMVEVSPPFDATGNTAFLGASIMFEMLCQMVNS
;
A
#
# COMPACT_ATOMS: atom_id res chain seq x y z
N GLN A 1 28.83 0.82 -8.29
CA GLN A 1 27.61 0.02 -7.94
C GLN A 1 26.54 1.04 -7.59
N ASP A 2 25.80 1.47 -8.59
CA ASP A 2 24.59 2.26 -8.37
C ASP A 2 23.58 1.30 -7.73
N SER A 3 23.35 1.46 -6.43
CA SER A 3 22.25 0.79 -5.75
C SER A 3 20.96 1.33 -6.35
N LEU A 4 20.15 0.45 -6.92
CA LEU A 4 18.79 0.76 -7.31
C LEU A 4 18.01 1.03 -6.02
N VAL A 5 18.04 2.28 -5.56
CA VAL A 5 17.24 2.72 -4.43
C VAL A 5 15.95 3.29 -5.01
N GLY A 6 14.93 2.44 -5.09
CA GLY A 6 13.60 2.82 -5.55
C GLY A 6 12.78 3.52 -4.47
N SER A 7 11.71 4.15 -4.88
CA SER A 7 10.64 4.62 -4.01
C SER A 7 9.44 3.68 -4.06
N GLU A 8 8.64 3.66 -3.02
CA GLU A 8 7.48 2.78 -2.94
C GLU A 8 6.28 3.46 -2.31
N MET A 9 5.11 3.15 -2.84
CA MET A 9 3.84 3.47 -2.23
C MET A 9 3.09 2.19 -1.88
N CYS A 10 2.94 1.93 -0.58
CA CYS A 10 2.17 0.82 -0.07
C CYS A 10 0.81 1.29 0.38
N ILE A 11 -0.24 0.72 -0.19
CA ILE A 11 -1.60 0.94 0.28
C ILE A 11 -1.95 -0.22 1.19
N ARG A 12 -1.74 -0.02 2.48
CA ARG A 12 -1.86 -0.96 3.60
C ARG A 12 -0.94 -2.19 3.50
N ASP A 13 0.30 -2.04 3.86
CA ASP A 13 1.21 -3.17 4.06
C ASP A 13 1.90 -3.12 5.42
N ARG A 14 2.47 -4.24 5.84
CA ARG A 14 3.07 -4.41 7.16
C ARG A 14 4.59 -4.41 7.07
N PHE A 15 5.21 -3.82 8.09
CA PHE A 15 6.66 -3.87 8.30
C PHE A 15 7.00 -4.82 9.45
N ASP A 16 6.35 -5.98 9.49
CA ASP A 16 6.56 -6.96 10.56
C ASP A 16 8.04 -7.37 10.62
N SER A 17 8.58 -7.46 11.83
CA SER A 17 9.96 -7.93 12.04
C SER A 17 10.07 -9.43 11.80
N TYR A 18 9.12 -10.17 12.35
CA TYR A 18 8.94 -11.61 12.22
C TYR A 18 7.45 -11.96 12.25
N PHE A 19 7.10 -13.03 11.56
CA PHE A 19 5.79 -13.62 11.68
C PHE A 19 5.94 -15.13 11.89
N ASN A 20 5.35 -15.68 12.95
CA ASN A 20 5.48 -17.09 13.34
C ASN A 20 6.95 -17.59 13.38
N GLY A 21 7.86 -16.76 13.88
CA GLY A 21 9.29 -17.10 13.98
C GLY A 21 10.06 -17.08 12.67
N THR A 22 9.45 -16.67 11.57
CA THR A 22 10.07 -16.56 10.25
C THR A 22 10.30 -15.11 9.86
N LYS A 23 11.51 -14.83 9.37
CA LYS A 23 11.94 -13.50 8.92
C LYS A 23 11.37 -13.11 7.55
N TYR A 24 11.04 -14.09 6.71
CA TYR A 24 10.53 -13.90 5.36
C TYR A 24 9.12 -14.45 5.27
N THR A 25 8.13 -13.58 5.25
CA THR A 25 6.70 -13.89 5.15
C THR A 25 5.97 -12.79 4.37
N HIS A 26 4.67 -12.98 4.11
CA HIS A 26 3.82 -11.98 3.44
C HIS A 26 3.73 -10.64 4.18
N GLY A 27 3.98 -10.58 5.49
CA GLY A 27 3.96 -9.34 6.28
C GLY A 27 5.31 -8.63 6.40
N THR A 28 6.39 -9.17 5.81
CA THR A 28 7.76 -8.66 6.07
C THR A 28 8.51 -8.13 4.84
N PRO A 29 8.00 -8.14 3.60
CA PRO A 29 8.81 -7.89 2.41
C PRO A 29 9.42 -6.49 2.39
N PHE A 30 8.66 -5.46 2.74
CA PHE A 30 9.14 -4.08 2.69
C PHE A 30 10.15 -3.76 3.77
N ARG A 31 9.99 -4.34 4.97
CA ARG A 31 11.02 -4.24 5.99
C ARG A 31 12.34 -4.85 5.53
N ARG A 32 12.28 -6.01 4.86
CA ARG A 32 13.49 -6.63 4.29
C ARG A 32 14.10 -5.76 3.20
N ALA A 33 13.28 -5.20 2.31
CA ALA A 33 13.75 -4.31 1.26
C ALA A 33 14.46 -3.07 1.81
N VAL A 34 13.94 -2.49 2.89
CA VAL A 34 14.61 -1.36 3.59
C VAL A 34 15.90 -1.82 4.27
N GLU A 35 15.90 -2.93 4.99
CA GLU A 35 17.09 -3.46 5.67
C GLU A 35 18.21 -3.85 4.69
N GLU A 36 17.84 -4.30 3.49
CA GLU A 36 18.76 -4.67 2.41
C GLU A 36 19.14 -3.47 1.51
N ASN A 37 18.69 -2.25 1.84
CA ASN A 37 18.90 -1.02 1.07
C ASN A 37 18.42 -1.11 -0.39
N LEU A 38 17.33 -1.81 -0.63
CA LEU A 38 16.66 -1.86 -1.93
C LEU A 38 15.65 -0.71 -2.10
N LEU A 39 15.16 -0.14 -0.98
CA LEU A 39 14.25 0.99 -0.92
C LEU A 39 14.85 2.12 -0.09
N ASP A 40 14.62 3.37 -0.50
CA ASP A 40 14.87 4.54 0.34
C ASP A 40 13.67 4.75 1.27
N PRO A 41 13.78 4.48 2.58
CA PRO A 41 12.66 4.57 3.50
C PRO A 41 12.04 5.97 3.58
N LYS A 42 12.79 7.02 3.26
CA LYS A 42 12.29 8.40 3.23
C LYS A 42 11.38 8.68 2.03
N ARG A 43 11.33 7.77 1.07
CA ARG A 43 10.48 7.80 -0.12
C ARG A 43 9.47 6.65 -0.12
N VAL A 44 9.22 6.06 1.05
CA VAL A 44 8.16 5.07 1.24
C VAL A 44 6.99 5.72 1.95
N VAL A 45 5.80 5.52 1.40
CA VAL A 45 4.54 6.01 1.98
C VAL A 45 3.58 4.84 2.15
N GLN A 46 3.06 4.67 3.35
CA GLN A 46 1.99 3.72 3.66
C GLN A 46 0.67 4.47 3.85
N ILE A 47 -0.41 4.01 3.21
CA ILE A 47 -1.72 4.66 3.29
C ILE A 47 -2.77 3.69 3.83
N GLY A 48 -3.55 4.13 4.81
CA GLY A 48 -4.73 3.41 5.29
C GLY A 48 -4.48 2.41 6.41
N ILE A 49 -3.31 2.49 7.06
CA ILE A 49 -2.97 1.62 8.19
C ILE A 49 -4.00 1.78 9.30
N ARG A 50 -4.60 0.64 9.70
CA ARG A 50 -5.63 0.58 10.74
C ARG A 50 -5.70 -0.81 11.37
N GLY A 51 -6.52 -0.94 12.40
CA GLY A 51 -6.80 -2.21 13.07
C GLY A 51 -5.74 -2.62 14.09
N THR A 52 -5.81 -3.87 14.49
CA THR A 52 -4.90 -4.44 15.50
C THR A 52 -3.53 -4.69 14.87
N GLN A 53 -2.50 -4.18 15.51
CA GLN A 53 -1.11 -4.46 15.17
C GLN A 53 -0.62 -5.63 16.02
N TYR A 54 0.18 -6.52 15.44
CA TYR A 54 0.78 -7.63 16.18
C TYR A 54 1.84 -7.14 17.17
N ASP A 55 2.62 -6.12 16.76
CA ASP A 55 3.64 -5.50 17.60
C ASP A 55 3.68 -3.99 17.35
N SER A 56 3.87 -3.21 18.41
CA SER A 56 4.11 -1.77 18.31
C SER A 56 5.47 -1.45 17.69
N GLU A 57 6.43 -2.38 17.78
CA GLU A 57 7.78 -2.22 17.23
C GLU A 57 7.78 -2.03 15.70
N ASP A 58 6.77 -2.51 14.98
CA ASP A 58 6.71 -2.40 13.51
C ASP A 58 6.44 -0.95 13.07
N VAL A 59 5.54 -0.26 13.75
CA VAL A 59 5.31 1.18 13.51
C VAL A 59 6.50 2.01 13.96
N ASP A 60 7.08 1.67 15.12
CA ASP A 60 8.24 2.37 15.64
C ASP A 60 9.44 2.22 14.69
N PHE A 61 9.64 1.03 14.13
CA PHE A 61 10.65 0.82 13.08
C PHE A 61 10.39 1.70 11.86
N ALA A 62 9.19 1.63 11.28
CA ALA A 62 8.85 2.39 10.09
C ALA A 62 9.07 3.91 10.29
N MET A 63 8.61 4.43 11.44
CA MET A 63 8.84 5.84 11.80
C MET A 63 10.32 6.17 12.02
N SER A 64 11.08 5.27 12.65
CA SER A 64 12.49 5.49 12.96
C SER A 64 13.37 5.61 11.73
N VAL A 65 13.01 4.91 10.64
CA VAL A 65 13.73 4.96 9.36
C VAL A 65 13.22 6.05 8.42
N GLY A 66 12.11 6.71 8.78
CA GLY A 66 11.59 7.87 8.05
C GLY A 66 10.45 7.56 7.07
N ILE A 67 9.81 6.39 7.17
CA ILE A 67 8.64 6.05 6.39
C ILE A 67 7.46 6.93 6.79
N ARG A 68 6.73 7.46 5.81
CA ARG A 68 5.50 8.22 6.04
C ARG A 68 4.31 7.26 6.17
N ILE A 69 3.70 7.22 7.33
CA ILE A 69 2.49 6.43 7.59
C ILE A 69 1.29 7.37 7.63
N ILE A 70 0.35 7.20 6.70
CA ILE A 70 -0.94 7.88 6.66
C ILE A 70 -1.97 6.92 7.22
N ARG A 71 -2.35 7.12 8.48
CA ARG A 71 -3.36 6.29 9.13
C ARG A 71 -4.75 6.55 8.53
N ILE A 72 -5.64 5.59 8.69
CA ILE A 72 -7.00 5.67 8.13
C ILE A 72 -7.77 6.88 8.65
N GLU A 73 -7.55 7.29 9.90
CA GLU A 73 -8.20 8.46 10.49
C GLU A 73 -7.71 9.76 9.86
N GLU A 74 -6.46 9.82 9.44
CA GLU A 74 -5.90 10.94 8.69
C GLU A 74 -6.44 10.93 7.26
N PHE A 75 -6.48 9.76 6.61
CA PHE A 75 -7.04 9.58 5.27
C PHE A 75 -8.46 10.14 5.17
N PHE A 76 -9.34 9.83 6.12
CA PHE A 76 -10.72 10.32 6.11
C PHE A 76 -10.90 11.80 6.47
N LYS A 77 -9.90 12.44 7.02
CA LYS A 77 -9.94 13.88 7.38
C LYS A 77 -9.45 14.80 6.27
N ARG A 78 -8.81 14.25 5.24
CA ARG A 78 -8.18 15.01 4.17
C ARG A 78 -8.87 14.76 2.83
N ASP A 79 -8.75 15.71 1.92
CA ASP A 79 -9.05 15.45 0.52
C ASP A 79 -8.02 14.47 -0.07
N ILE A 80 -8.48 13.54 -0.91
CA ILE A 80 -7.60 12.51 -1.49
C ILE A 80 -6.57 13.17 -2.42
N SER A 81 -6.94 14.21 -3.16
CA SER A 81 -6.00 14.89 -4.05
C SER A 81 -4.88 15.58 -3.28
N ASP A 82 -5.20 16.26 -2.17
CA ASP A 82 -4.20 16.92 -1.31
C ASP A 82 -3.28 15.90 -0.63
N LEU A 83 -3.83 14.75 -0.23
CA LEU A 83 -3.06 13.66 0.33
C LEU A 83 -2.09 13.08 -0.68
N MET A 84 -2.54 12.86 -1.91
CA MET A 84 -1.72 12.33 -2.99
C MET A 84 -0.72 13.35 -3.54
N GLU A 85 -0.94 14.66 -3.36
CA GLU A 85 0.07 15.69 -3.62
C GLU A 85 1.25 15.56 -2.63
N GLU A 86 0.98 15.39 -1.33
CA GLU A 86 2.02 15.07 -0.33
C GLU A 86 2.79 13.80 -0.72
N VAL A 87 2.11 12.76 -1.19
CA VAL A 87 2.76 11.51 -1.64
C VAL A 87 3.71 11.80 -2.80
N ARG A 88 3.29 12.56 -3.80
CA ARG A 88 4.15 12.96 -4.94
C ARG A 88 5.36 13.79 -4.50
N GLU A 89 5.19 14.69 -3.54
CA GLU A 89 6.29 15.47 -2.98
C GLU A 89 7.34 14.59 -2.27
N ILE A 90 6.89 13.59 -1.51
CA ILE A 90 7.78 12.65 -0.80
C ILE A 90 8.53 11.76 -1.78
N ILE A 91 7.83 11.20 -2.76
CA ILE A 91 8.38 10.26 -3.74
C ILE A 91 9.28 10.98 -4.75
N GLY A 92 8.87 12.16 -5.23
CA GLY A 92 9.57 12.93 -6.27
C GLY A 92 9.55 12.19 -7.62
N ASP A 93 10.59 12.40 -8.43
CA ASP A 93 10.70 11.87 -9.80
C ASP A 93 11.35 10.47 -9.86
N GLN A 94 11.45 9.77 -8.74
CA GLN A 94 12.12 8.47 -8.69
C GLN A 94 11.25 7.35 -9.24
N GLU A 95 11.88 6.29 -9.74
CA GLU A 95 11.21 5.05 -10.09
C GLU A 95 10.42 4.53 -8.89
N THR A 96 9.13 4.30 -9.09
CA THR A 96 8.18 4.00 -8.02
C THR A 96 7.52 2.64 -8.26
N TYR A 97 7.51 1.82 -7.23
CA TYR A 97 6.70 0.59 -7.18
C TYR A 97 5.43 0.84 -6.37
N VAL A 98 4.29 0.39 -6.86
CA VAL A 98 2.99 0.52 -6.18
C VAL A 98 2.49 -0.85 -5.75
N SER A 99 2.43 -1.09 -4.44
CA SER A 99 1.79 -2.30 -3.90
C SER A 99 0.40 -1.95 -3.37
N TYR A 100 -0.62 -2.58 -3.91
CA TYR A 100 -2.00 -2.37 -3.50
C TYR A 100 -2.54 -3.61 -2.78
N ASP A 101 -2.73 -3.48 -1.47
CA ASP A 101 -3.39 -4.49 -0.65
C ASP A 101 -4.91 -4.26 -0.68
N ILE A 102 -5.69 -5.27 -1.11
CA ILE A 102 -7.15 -5.16 -1.17
C ILE A 102 -7.79 -4.96 0.20
N ASP A 103 -7.10 -5.32 1.27
CA ASP A 103 -7.52 -5.08 2.65
C ASP A 103 -7.64 -3.59 2.99
N PHE A 104 -7.05 -2.69 2.18
CA PHE A 104 -7.26 -1.26 2.30
C PHE A 104 -8.73 -0.90 2.22
N VAL A 105 -9.47 -1.56 1.34
CA VAL A 105 -10.90 -1.35 1.14
C VAL A 105 -11.70 -1.93 2.30
N ASP A 106 -12.79 -1.27 2.69
CA ASP A 106 -13.68 -1.79 3.72
C ASP A 106 -14.27 -3.16 3.31
N PRO A 107 -14.34 -4.15 4.21
CA PRO A 107 -14.85 -5.49 3.89
C PRO A 107 -16.32 -5.51 3.45
N THR A 108 -17.07 -4.43 3.62
CA THR A 108 -18.38 -4.27 3.01
C THR A 108 -18.32 -4.27 1.47
N PHE A 109 -17.20 -3.81 0.89
CA PHE A 109 -16.96 -3.74 -0.56
C PHE A 109 -15.99 -4.81 -1.04
N ALA A 110 -15.05 -5.23 -0.21
CA ALA A 110 -14.02 -6.23 -0.51
C ALA A 110 -13.90 -7.29 0.61
N PRO A 111 -14.91 -8.17 0.78
CA PRO A 111 -14.88 -9.19 1.82
C PRO A 111 -13.93 -10.35 1.56
N GLY A 112 -13.48 -10.54 0.32
CA GLY A 112 -12.68 -11.69 -0.12
C GLY A 112 -11.20 -11.53 0.12
N THR A 113 -10.80 -11.37 1.38
CA THR A 113 -9.42 -11.25 1.81
C THR A 113 -9.16 -12.08 3.07
N GLY A 114 -7.88 -12.32 3.39
CA GLY A 114 -7.46 -13.12 4.54
C GLY A 114 -7.55 -12.39 5.86
N THR A 115 -7.33 -11.07 5.88
CA THR A 115 -7.30 -10.24 7.09
C THR A 115 -8.19 -8.99 6.96
N PRO A 116 -9.52 -9.17 6.79
CA PRO A 116 -10.44 -8.05 6.63
C PRO A 116 -10.43 -7.16 7.87
N GLU A 117 -10.37 -5.85 7.67
CA GLU A 117 -10.40 -4.87 8.75
C GLU A 117 -11.43 -3.78 8.44
N VAL A 118 -12.34 -3.55 9.38
CA VAL A 118 -13.42 -2.57 9.21
C VAL A 118 -12.90 -1.11 9.22
N GLY A 119 -13.73 -0.19 8.70
CA GLY A 119 -13.39 1.24 8.69
C GLY A 119 -12.46 1.65 7.55
N GLY A 120 -12.38 0.85 6.49
CA GLY A 120 -11.68 1.19 5.26
C GLY A 120 -12.47 2.11 4.33
N PRO A 121 -11.85 2.61 3.24
CA PRO A 121 -12.55 3.37 2.22
C PRO A 121 -13.52 2.49 1.42
N ASN A 122 -14.50 3.14 0.82
CA ASN A 122 -15.37 2.50 -0.16
C ASN A 122 -14.64 2.31 -1.51
N SER A 123 -15.25 1.55 -2.42
CA SER A 123 -14.67 1.25 -3.73
C SER A 123 -14.40 2.50 -4.59
N PHE A 124 -15.22 3.54 -4.47
CA PHE A 124 -15.00 4.79 -5.20
C PHE A 124 -13.77 5.54 -4.68
N GLN A 125 -13.60 5.67 -3.38
CA GLN A 125 -12.41 6.27 -2.76
C GLN A 125 -11.14 5.46 -3.08
N ALA A 126 -11.24 4.14 -3.08
CA ALA A 126 -10.16 3.23 -3.48
C ALA A 126 -9.68 3.52 -4.92
N LEU A 127 -10.60 3.67 -5.88
CA LEU A 127 -10.30 4.04 -7.25
C LEU A 127 -9.76 5.48 -7.37
N GLN A 128 -10.25 6.41 -6.54
CA GLN A 128 -9.73 7.79 -6.55
C GLN A 128 -8.26 7.83 -6.14
N VAL A 129 -7.84 7.08 -5.12
CA VAL A 129 -6.43 6.98 -4.72
C VAL A 129 -5.56 6.53 -5.89
N VAL A 130 -5.99 5.50 -6.61
CA VAL A 130 -5.25 4.98 -7.76
C VAL A 130 -5.19 5.99 -8.91
N ARG A 131 -6.27 6.71 -9.18
CA ARG A 131 -6.31 7.75 -10.22
C ARG A 131 -5.41 8.95 -9.90
N GLU A 132 -5.22 9.23 -8.63
CA GLU A 132 -4.29 10.27 -8.16
C GLU A 132 -2.82 9.83 -8.12
N LEU A 133 -2.48 8.59 -8.56
CA LEU A 133 -1.11 8.16 -8.83
C LEU A 133 -0.48 8.89 -10.03
N LYS A 134 -1.29 9.59 -10.82
CA LYS A 134 -0.83 10.35 -11.99
C LYS A 134 0.36 11.25 -11.63
N GLY A 135 1.36 11.26 -12.51
CA GLY A 135 2.58 12.05 -12.35
C GLY A 135 3.68 11.36 -11.54
N LEU A 136 3.44 10.17 -10.99
CA LEU A 136 4.50 9.32 -10.45
C LEU A 136 5.15 8.49 -11.58
N ASN A 137 6.45 8.30 -11.50
CA ASN A 137 7.21 7.43 -12.43
C ASN A 137 7.03 5.96 -12.01
N ILE A 138 5.89 5.36 -12.35
CA ILE A 138 5.53 4.01 -11.92
C ILE A 138 6.19 2.98 -12.83
N VAL A 139 7.12 2.20 -12.30
CA VAL A 139 7.85 1.14 -13.02
C VAL A 139 7.30 -0.27 -12.76
N GLY A 140 6.49 -0.43 -11.73
CA GLY A 140 5.84 -1.69 -11.40
C GLY A 140 4.71 -1.51 -10.41
N ALA A 141 3.76 -2.45 -10.43
CA ALA A 141 2.66 -2.47 -9.48
C ALA A 141 2.18 -3.90 -9.24
N ASP A 142 1.63 -4.16 -8.06
CA ASP A 142 0.93 -5.40 -7.75
C ASP A 142 -0.40 -5.16 -7.02
N MET A 143 -1.21 -6.20 -6.99
CA MET A 143 -2.42 -6.32 -6.19
C MET A 143 -2.27 -7.55 -5.30
N VAL A 144 -2.30 -7.36 -4.00
CA VAL A 144 -2.12 -8.45 -3.03
C VAL A 144 -3.35 -8.70 -2.17
N GLU A 145 -3.34 -9.79 -1.43
CA GLU A 145 -4.33 -10.22 -0.43
C GLU A 145 -5.73 -10.53 -0.97
N VAL A 146 -5.96 -10.55 -2.28
CA VAL A 146 -7.21 -11.09 -2.83
C VAL A 146 -7.27 -12.58 -2.58
N SER A 147 -8.26 -13.03 -1.82
CA SER A 147 -8.43 -14.43 -1.43
C SER A 147 -9.73 -15.03 -1.98
N PRO A 148 -9.68 -15.73 -3.13
CA PRO A 148 -10.86 -16.32 -3.75
C PRO A 148 -11.69 -17.24 -2.84
N PRO A 149 -11.10 -18.03 -1.92
CA PRO A 149 -11.87 -18.86 -1.01
C PRO A 149 -12.82 -18.07 -0.08
N PHE A 150 -12.52 -16.79 0.19
CA PHE A 150 -13.35 -15.90 0.99
C PHE A 150 -14.25 -14.99 0.14
N ASP A 151 -14.09 -14.99 -1.18
CA ASP A 151 -14.83 -14.15 -2.12
C ASP A 151 -16.00 -14.92 -2.77
N ALA A 152 -17.01 -15.25 -1.96
CA ALA A 152 -18.13 -16.09 -2.39
C ALA A 152 -18.89 -15.56 -3.63
N THR A 153 -18.84 -14.25 -3.87
CA THR A 153 -19.56 -13.60 -4.98
C THR A 153 -18.65 -13.15 -6.12
N GLY A 154 -17.34 -13.21 -5.94
CA GLY A 154 -16.35 -12.69 -6.88
C GLY A 154 -16.23 -11.16 -6.89
N ASN A 155 -16.91 -10.47 -5.97
CA ASN A 155 -16.91 -9.00 -5.95
C ASN A 155 -15.54 -8.40 -5.64
N THR A 156 -14.79 -9.03 -4.74
CA THR A 156 -13.44 -8.59 -4.38
C THR A 156 -12.48 -8.77 -5.55
N ALA A 157 -12.53 -9.91 -6.20
CA ALA A 157 -11.72 -10.18 -7.40
C ALA A 157 -12.07 -9.21 -8.54
N PHE A 158 -13.35 -8.89 -8.74
CA PHE A 158 -13.79 -7.91 -9.72
C PHE A 158 -13.29 -6.49 -9.40
N LEU A 159 -13.37 -6.08 -8.12
CA LEU A 159 -12.84 -4.79 -7.69
C LEU A 159 -11.31 -4.75 -7.84
N GLY A 160 -10.61 -5.81 -7.43
CA GLY A 160 -9.16 -5.93 -7.61
C GLY A 160 -8.74 -5.82 -9.07
N ALA A 161 -9.43 -6.51 -9.97
CA ALA A 161 -9.19 -6.39 -11.42
C ALA A 161 -9.41 -4.97 -11.95
N SER A 162 -10.44 -4.27 -11.45
CA SER A 162 -10.71 -2.88 -11.80
C SER A 162 -9.61 -1.94 -11.33
N ILE A 163 -9.13 -2.12 -10.10
CA ILE A 163 -8.02 -1.35 -9.53
C ILE A 163 -6.72 -1.62 -10.32
N MET A 164 -6.41 -2.87 -10.63
CA MET A 164 -5.25 -3.24 -11.45
C MET A 164 -5.30 -2.58 -12.83
N PHE A 165 -6.47 -2.53 -13.45
CA PHE A 165 -6.65 -1.84 -14.74
C PHE A 165 -6.39 -0.34 -14.63
N GLU A 166 -6.88 0.32 -13.56
CA GLU A 166 -6.60 1.74 -13.32
C GLU A 166 -5.10 1.98 -13.05
N MET A 167 -4.43 1.11 -12.27
CA MET A 167 -2.97 1.19 -12.09
C MET A 167 -2.23 1.08 -13.42
N LEU A 168 -2.62 0.13 -14.27
CA LEU A 168 -2.03 -0.02 -15.59
C LEU A 168 -2.21 1.24 -16.46
N CYS A 169 -3.39 1.88 -16.37
CA CYS A 169 -3.64 3.15 -17.05
C CYS A 169 -2.71 4.27 -16.53
N GLN A 170 -2.40 4.31 -15.24
CA GLN A 170 -1.46 5.29 -14.70
C GLN A 170 -0.03 5.02 -15.19
N MET A 171 0.41 3.76 -15.22
CA MET A 171 1.75 3.38 -15.71
C MET A 171 1.99 3.75 -17.17
N VAL A 172 0.96 3.76 -18.01
CA VAL A 172 1.09 4.15 -19.43
C VAL A 172 1.17 5.67 -19.60
N ASN A 173 0.67 6.43 -18.62
CA ASN A 173 0.59 7.89 -18.64
C ASN A 173 1.65 8.57 -17.74
N SER A 174 2.52 7.78 -17.14
CA SER A 174 3.63 8.22 -16.28
C SER A 174 4.87 8.61 -17.07
#